data_2b6fc1bf13e04705e387beed966fc118
#
_entry.id   2b6fc1bf13e04705e387beed966fc118
#
_cell.length_a   1.000
_cell.length_b   1.000
_cell.length_c   1.000
_cell.angle_alpha   90.00
_cell.angle_beta   90.00
_cell.angle_gamma   90.00
#
_symmetry.space_group_name_H-M   'P 1'
#
loop_
_entity.id
_entity.type
_entity.pdbx_description
1 polymer ?
#
loop_
_entity_poly.entity_id
_entity_poly.type
_entity_poly.pdbx_seq_one_letter_code
_entity_poly.pdbx_strand_id
1 'polypeptide(L)'
;MTNRRNFISSLTRVAAGVALLASGLSAHAADTIKVGILHSLSGTMAISETSLKDVALMTIDEINAKGGVLGKKLEPVIVDPASNWPLFAEKARQLIANDHVVAIFGCWTSVSRKSVLPVVKELNGLLYYPVQYEGEELEKNVFYTGAAPNQQAIPAVEYLMSKDGGAAKRFVLLGTDYVYPRTTNKILRAFLHSKGVKDEDIKELYTPFGHADYQTIVADIKKFSAGGKTAVISTINGDSNVPFYKELGNAGLKATDVPVVAFSV
;
A
#
# COMPACT_ATOMS: atom_id res chain seq x y z
N MET A 1 73.48 -39.53 -6.69
CA MET A 1 72.25 -40.11 -7.30
C MET A 1 71.04 -39.67 -6.46
N THR A 2 70.39 -38.60 -6.83
CA THR A 2 69.27 -38.06 -6.15
C THR A 2 67.99 -38.85 -6.47
N ASN A 3 67.33 -39.26 -5.41
CA ASN A 3 66.30 -40.28 -5.39
C ASN A 3 65.02 -39.81 -6.10
N ARG A 4 64.81 -40.16 -7.37
CA ARG A 4 63.62 -39.79 -8.17
C ARG A 4 62.28 -40.18 -7.50
N ARG A 5 62.27 -41.15 -6.60
CA ARG A 5 61.11 -41.62 -5.87
C ARG A 5 60.54 -40.59 -4.88
N ASN A 6 61.41 -39.80 -4.24
CA ASN A 6 60.98 -38.81 -3.25
C ASN A 6 60.38 -37.56 -3.91
N PHE A 7 60.80 -37.22 -5.13
CA PHE A 7 60.27 -36.08 -5.87
C PHE A 7 58.83 -36.33 -6.37
N ILE A 8 58.53 -37.56 -6.83
CA ILE A 8 57.17 -37.94 -7.29
C ILE A 8 56.17 -37.97 -6.11
N SER A 9 56.62 -38.46 -4.93
CA SER A 9 55.75 -38.50 -3.74
C SER A 9 55.41 -37.10 -3.18
N SER A 10 56.28 -36.14 -3.36
CA SER A 10 56.05 -34.73 -2.92
C SER A 10 55.06 -34.00 -3.86
N LEU A 11 55.18 -34.24 -5.18
CA LEU A 11 54.26 -33.71 -6.18
C LEU A 11 52.84 -34.25 -6.02
N THR A 12 52.68 -35.52 -5.68
CA THR A 12 51.37 -36.14 -5.48
C THR A 12 50.67 -35.60 -4.20
N ARG A 13 51.41 -35.30 -3.16
CA ARG A 13 50.85 -34.70 -1.91
C ARG A 13 50.44 -33.24 -2.09
N VAL A 14 51.17 -32.48 -2.90
CA VAL A 14 50.80 -31.09 -3.21
C VAL A 14 49.58 -31.05 -4.13
N ALA A 15 49.49 -31.92 -5.11
CA ALA A 15 48.32 -32.02 -6.00
C ALA A 15 47.04 -32.45 -5.26
N ALA A 16 47.15 -33.38 -4.29
CA ALA A 16 46.03 -33.80 -3.46
C ALA A 16 45.57 -32.70 -2.49
N GLY A 17 46.49 -31.88 -1.96
CA GLY A 17 46.17 -30.77 -1.09
C GLY A 17 45.46 -29.63 -1.83
N VAL A 18 45.84 -29.34 -3.06
CA VAL A 18 45.19 -28.30 -3.90
C VAL A 18 43.81 -28.75 -4.39
N ALA A 19 43.62 -30.05 -4.70
CA ALA A 19 42.33 -30.61 -5.08
C ALA A 19 41.30 -30.58 -3.92
N LEU A 20 41.75 -30.76 -2.67
CA LEU A 20 40.90 -30.67 -1.48
C LEU A 20 40.52 -29.21 -1.12
N LEU A 21 41.36 -28.24 -1.45
CA LEU A 21 41.06 -26.82 -1.29
C LEU A 21 40.13 -26.28 -2.40
N ALA A 22 40.16 -26.84 -3.60
CA ALA A 22 39.29 -26.47 -4.71
C ALA A 22 37.87 -27.03 -4.58
N SER A 23 37.65 -28.12 -3.84
CA SER A 23 36.32 -28.69 -3.60
C SER A 23 35.53 -27.98 -2.49
N GLY A 24 36.15 -27.07 -1.73
CA GLY A 24 35.48 -26.28 -0.65
C GLY A 24 34.86 -24.95 -1.08
N LEU A 25 35.02 -24.55 -2.34
CA LEU A 25 34.51 -23.26 -2.85
C LEU A 25 33.38 -23.44 -3.88
N SER A 26 32.57 -24.47 -3.74
CA SER A 26 31.22 -24.38 -4.30
C SER A 26 30.49 -23.35 -3.46
N ALA A 27 30.56 -22.06 -3.84
CA ALA A 27 29.61 -21.08 -3.38
C ALA A 27 28.22 -21.60 -3.80
N HIS A 28 27.56 -22.35 -2.93
CA HIS A 28 26.13 -22.55 -3.03
C HIS A 28 25.58 -21.13 -2.99
N ALA A 29 24.98 -20.67 -4.11
CA ALA A 29 24.10 -19.51 -4.05
C ALA A 29 23.18 -19.75 -2.86
N ALA A 30 23.26 -18.88 -1.87
CA ALA A 30 22.46 -19.06 -0.66
C ALA A 30 21.01 -19.21 -1.11
N ASP A 31 20.41 -20.37 -0.79
CA ASP A 31 19.02 -20.66 -1.14
C ASP A 31 18.15 -19.62 -0.42
N THR A 32 17.62 -18.66 -1.19
CA THR A 32 16.82 -17.54 -0.70
C THR A 32 15.33 -17.81 -0.90
N ILE A 33 14.50 -17.12 -0.11
CA ILE A 33 13.05 -17.08 -0.32
C ILE A 33 12.72 -15.74 -0.96
N LYS A 34 12.33 -15.75 -2.24
CA LYS A 34 11.95 -14.53 -2.95
C LYS A 34 10.57 -14.05 -2.54
N VAL A 35 10.45 -12.76 -2.24
CA VAL A 35 9.18 -12.08 -1.94
C VAL A 35 9.01 -10.87 -2.87
N GLY A 36 7.84 -10.71 -3.46
CA GLY A 36 7.53 -9.61 -4.36
C GLY A 36 7.13 -8.35 -3.59
N ILE A 37 7.68 -7.20 -3.97
CA ILE A 37 7.29 -5.89 -3.47
C ILE A 37 6.69 -5.11 -4.65
N LEU A 38 5.37 -4.93 -4.61
CA LEU A 38 4.57 -4.37 -5.71
C LEU A 38 3.95 -3.04 -5.27
N HIS A 39 4.71 -1.96 -5.39
CA HIS A 39 4.29 -0.61 -5.04
C HIS A 39 4.72 0.39 -6.10
N SER A 40 3.87 1.40 -6.39
CA SER A 40 4.21 2.48 -7.31
C SER A 40 5.32 3.36 -6.73
N LEU A 41 6.44 3.40 -7.42
CA LEU A 41 7.60 4.25 -7.10
C LEU A 41 7.64 5.50 -7.97
N SER A 42 6.74 5.56 -8.95
CA SER A 42 6.52 6.69 -9.85
C SER A 42 5.02 6.92 -10.09
N GLY A 43 4.65 8.09 -10.66
CA GLY A 43 3.26 8.48 -10.88
C GLY A 43 2.56 9.03 -9.62
N THR A 44 1.24 9.21 -9.71
CA THR A 44 0.39 9.92 -8.73
C THR A 44 0.38 9.29 -7.34
N MET A 45 0.65 7.98 -7.23
CA MET A 45 0.65 7.25 -5.96
C MET A 45 2.04 7.09 -5.32
N ALA A 46 3.10 7.52 -5.99
CA ALA A 46 4.47 7.36 -5.48
C ALA A 46 4.68 8.01 -4.11
N ILE A 47 4.06 9.14 -3.85
CA ILE A 47 4.13 9.85 -2.56
C ILE A 47 3.66 8.98 -1.38
N SER A 48 2.68 8.11 -1.62
CA SER A 48 2.12 7.20 -0.61
C SER A 48 2.82 5.84 -0.60
N GLU A 49 3.13 5.27 -1.77
CA GLU A 49 3.57 3.88 -1.89
C GLU A 49 5.09 3.69 -1.67
N THR A 50 5.92 4.72 -1.86
CA THR A 50 7.37 4.61 -1.63
C THR A 50 7.69 4.26 -0.18
N SER A 51 6.98 4.86 0.79
CA SER A 51 7.17 4.56 2.20
C SER A 51 6.82 3.10 2.56
N LEU A 52 5.82 2.51 1.90
CA LEU A 52 5.47 1.10 2.12
C LEU A 52 6.57 0.16 1.62
N LYS A 53 7.14 0.45 0.45
CA LYS A 53 8.32 -0.28 -0.05
C LYS A 53 9.46 -0.20 0.96
N ASP A 54 9.76 1.00 1.49
CA ASP A 54 10.86 1.18 2.46
C ASP A 54 10.62 0.40 3.75
N VAL A 55 9.40 0.40 4.29
CA VAL A 55 9.02 -0.40 5.47
C VAL A 55 9.12 -1.90 5.20
N ALA A 56 8.71 -2.36 4.02
CA ALA A 56 8.85 -3.76 3.64
C ALA A 56 10.33 -4.17 3.59
N LEU A 57 11.20 -3.36 3.00
CA LEU A 57 12.64 -3.62 2.94
C LEU A 57 13.27 -3.61 4.34
N MET A 58 12.95 -2.62 5.17
CA MET A 58 13.42 -2.57 6.56
C MET A 58 13.03 -3.84 7.32
N THR A 59 11.79 -4.30 7.17
CA THR A 59 11.30 -5.51 7.82
C THR A 59 12.02 -6.76 7.32
N ILE A 60 12.29 -6.86 6.01
CA ILE A 60 13.07 -7.95 5.43
C ILE A 60 14.50 -7.97 5.98
N ASP A 61 15.14 -6.80 6.09
CA ASP A 61 16.48 -6.68 6.66
C ASP A 61 16.53 -7.12 8.12
N GLU A 62 15.53 -6.73 8.93
CA GLU A 62 15.42 -7.18 10.32
C GLU A 62 15.23 -8.70 10.45
N ILE A 63 14.39 -9.30 9.61
CA ILE A 63 14.16 -10.74 9.57
C ILE A 63 15.48 -11.44 9.15
N ASN A 64 16.15 -10.91 8.15
CA ASN A 64 17.40 -11.44 7.66
C ASN A 64 18.54 -11.34 8.67
N ALA A 65 18.60 -10.24 9.45
CA ALA A 65 19.57 -10.09 10.54
C ALA A 65 19.38 -11.16 11.63
N LYS A 66 18.14 -11.61 11.86
CA LYS A 66 17.78 -12.65 12.83
C LYS A 66 17.92 -14.08 12.28
N GLY A 67 18.47 -14.27 11.07
CA GLY A 67 18.70 -15.59 10.48
C GLY A 67 17.74 -15.96 9.34
N GLY A 68 16.79 -15.08 9.00
CA GLY A 68 15.82 -15.33 7.94
C GLY A 68 14.64 -16.20 8.36
N VAL A 69 13.99 -16.82 7.39
CA VAL A 69 12.83 -17.71 7.57
C VAL A 69 13.26 -19.14 7.25
N LEU A 70 13.06 -20.06 8.18
CA LEU A 70 13.50 -21.47 8.03
C LEU A 70 14.99 -21.61 7.68
N GLY A 71 15.84 -20.71 8.19
CA GLY A 71 17.28 -20.69 7.92
C GLY A 71 17.67 -20.07 6.57
N LYS A 72 16.72 -19.58 5.78
CA LYS A 72 16.95 -18.94 4.47
C LYS A 72 16.72 -17.44 4.56
N LYS A 73 17.54 -16.66 3.87
CA LYS A 73 17.33 -15.21 3.75
C LYS A 73 16.13 -14.90 2.84
N LEU A 74 15.38 -13.84 3.17
CA LEU A 74 14.41 -13.27 2.27
C LEU A 74 15.11 -12.41 1.23
N GLU A 75 14.73 -12.56 -0.02
CA GLU A 75 15.22 -11.78 -1.17
C GLU A 75 14.06 -10.96 -1.75
N PRO A 76 14.06 -9.61 -1.60
CA PRO A 76 13.00 -8.79 -2.16
C PRO A 76 13.16 -8.65 -3.67
N VAL A 77 12.09 -8.87 -4.42
CA VAL A 77 11.97 -8.56 -5.84
C VAL A 77 11.05 -7.36 -5.98
N ILE A 78 11.64 -6.19 -6.26
CA ILE A 78 10.94 -4.91 -6.28
C ILE A 78 10.53 -4.58 -7.71
N VAL A 79 9.28 -4.20 -7.92
CA VAL A 79 8.75 -3.77 -9.22
C VAL A 79 7.96 -2.48 -9.07
N ASP A 80 8.08 -1.57 -10.06
CA ASP A 80 7.33 -0.33 -10.13
C ASP A 80 6.22 -0.44 -11.20
N PRO A 81 4.94 -0.45 -10.81
CA PRO A 81 3.81 -0.39 -11.73
C PRO A 81 3.41 1.05 -12.11
N ALA A 82 4.18 2.08 -11.71
CA ALA A 82 4.07 3.47 -12.15
C ALA A 82 2.65 4.08 -12.02
N SER A 83 1.90 3.75 -10.97
CA SER A 83 0.50 4.18 -10.77
C SER A 83 -0.43 3.81 -11.93
N ASN A 84 -0.08 2.77 -12.69
CA ASN A 84 -0.84 2.28 -13.84
C ASN A 84 -1.50 0.93 -13.51
N TRP A 85 -2.82 0.88 -13.45
CA TRP A 85 -3.56 -0.29 -12.98
C TRP A 85 -3.35 -1.54 -13.83
N PRO A 86 -3.40 -1.49 -15.17
CA PRO A 86 -2.99 -2.61 -16.02
C PRO A 86 -1.57 -3.12 -15.75
N LEU A 87 -0.63 -2.21 -15.51
CA LEU A 87 0.77 -2.57 -15.22
C LEU A 87 0.92 -3.27 -13.86
N PHE A 88 0.07 -2.97 -12.87
CA PHE A 88 0.01 -3.76 -11.63
C PHE A 88 -0.27 -5.24 -11.90
N ALA A 89 -1.23 -5.55 -12.76
CA ALA A 89 -1.54 -6.94 -13.13
C ALA A 89 -0.38 -7.61 -13.88
N GLU A 90 0.25 -6.91 -14.81
CA GLU A 90 1.42 -7.40 -15.54
C GLU A 90 2.58 -7.69 -14.59
N LYS A 91 2.91 -6.77 -13.70
CA LYS A 91 3.99 -6.92 -12.71
C LYS A 91 3.70 -8.03 -11.69
N ALA A 92 2.44 -8.20 -11.27
CA ALA A 92 2.06 -9.32 -10.43
C ALA A 92 2.28 -10.67 -11.15
N ARG A 93 1.93 -10.75 -12.43
CA ARG A 93 2.20 -11.94 -13.26
C ARG A 93 3.68 -12.21 -13.39
N GLN A 94 4.50 -11.18 -13.66
CA GLN A 94 5.95 -11.27 -13.70
C GLN A 94 6.50 -11.86 -12.40
N LEU A 95 6.13 -11.29 -11.25
CA LEU A 95 6.60 -11.71 -9.93
C LEU A 95 6.30 -13.20 -9.65
N ILE A 96 5.07 -13.65 -9.97
CA ILE A 96 4.66 -15.03 -9.68
C ILE A 96 5.25 -16.01 -10.70
N ALA A 97 5.07 -15.74 -12.01
CA ALA A 97 5.38 -16.71 -13.06
C ALA A 97 6.85 -16.72 -13.45
N ASN A 98 7.55 -15.57 -13.44
CA ASN A 98 8.92 -15.46 -13.93
C ASN A 98 9.93 -15.37 -12.78
N ASP A 99 9.64 -14.56 -11.76
CA ASP A 99 10.55 -14.36 -10.64
C ASP A 99 10.37 -15.42 -9.54
N HIS A 100 9.24 -16.16 -9.57
CA HIS A 100 8.89 -17.25 -8.64
C HIS A 100 8.87 -16.80 -7.18
N VAL A 101 8.30 -15.64 -6.91
CA VAL A 101 8.09 -15.16 -5.54
C VAL A 101 7.05 -16.04 -4.82
N VAL A 102 7.24 -16.28 -3.54
CA VAL A 102 6.30 -17.09 -2.73
C VAL A 102 5.07 -16.29 -2.30
N ALA A 103 5.21 -14.97 -2.22
CA ALA A 103 4.14 -14.05 -1.89
C ALA A 103 4.45 -12.64 -2.43
N ILE A 104 3.40 -11.84 -2.64
CA ILE A 104 3.48 -10.43 -3.00
C ILE A 104 3.00 -9.60 -1.81
N PHE A 105 3.78 -8.59 -1.42
CA PHE A 105 3.40 -7.52 -0.50
C PHE A 105 3.21 -6.27 -1.34
N GLY A 106 1.98 -5.74 -1.41
CA GLY A 106 1.79 -4.64 -2.33
C GLY A 106 0.36 -4.20 -2.56
N CYS A 107 0.24 -3.34 -3.54
CA CYS A 107 -0.90 -2.51 -3.85
C CYS A 107 -1.17 -1.47 -2.75
N TRP A 108 -1.76 -0.36 -3.15
CA TRP A 108 -2.31 0.66 -2.25
C TRP A 108 -3.79 0.88 -2.55
N THR A 109 -4.09 1.28 -3.77
CA THR A 109 -5.46 1.58 -4.16
C THR A 109 -6.26 0.28 -4.32
N SER A 110 -7.55 0.34 -4.00
CA SER A 110 -8.43 -0.80 -4.25
C SER A 110 -8.53 -1.14 -5.74
N VAL A 111 -8.35 -0.16 -6.64
CA VAL A 111 -8.33 -0.43 -8.07
C VAL A 111 -7.06 -1.19 -8.49
N SER A 112 -5.89 -0.90 -7.90
CA SER A 112 -4.68 -1.69 -8.17
C SER A 112 -4.82 -3.13 -7.66
N ARG A 113 -5.36 -3.31 -6.43
CA ARG A 113 -5.68 -4.65 -5.90
C ARG A 113 -6.62 -5.40 -6.84
N LYS A 114 -7.73 -4.78 -7.25
CA LYS A 114 -8.72 -5.41 -8.15
C LYS A 114 -8.12 -5.79 -9.52
N SER A 115 -7.14 -5.04 -10.00
CA SER A 115 -6.39 -5.41 -11.21
C SER A 115 -5.49 -6.64 -11.00
N VAL A 116 -4.96 -6.83 -9.80
CA VAL A 116 -4.08 -7.96 -9.45
C VAL A 116 -4.87 -9.22 -9.11
N LEU A 117 -6.10 -9.12 -8.60
CA LEU A 117 -6.92 -10.25 -8.17
C LEU A 117 -7.03 -11.38 -9.21
N PRO A 118 -7.35 -11.12 -10.50
CA PRO A 118 -7.44 -12.19 -11.50
C PRO A 118 -6.13 -12.95 -11.65
N VAL A 119 -4.99 -12.26 -11.56
CA VAL A 119 -3.64 -12.84 -11.72
C VAL A 119 -3.29 -13.75 -10.55
N VAL A 120 -3.46 -13.29 -9.30
CA VAL A 120 -3.15 -14.12 -8.13
C VAL A 120 -4.08 -15.32 -8.02
N LYS A 121 -5.33 -15.19 -8.47
CA LYS A 121 -6.29 -16.28 -8.54
C LYS A 121 -5.90 -17.31 -9.60
N GLU A 122 -5.61 -16.87 -10.83
CA GLU A 122 -5.22 -17.74 -11.95
C GLU A 122 -3.95 -18.52 -11.64
N LEU A 123 -2.94 -17.84 -11.09
CA LEU A 123 -1.61 -18.43 -10.83
C LEU A 123 -1.49 -19.04 -9.41
N ASN A 124 -2.59 -19.04 -8.64
CA ASN A 124 -2.62 -19.48 -7.25
C ASN A 124 -1.50 -18.83 -6.40
N GLY A 125 -1.21 -17.55 -6.66
CA GLY A 125 -0.28 -16.75 -5.88
C GLY A 125 -0.89 -16.24 -4.58
N LEU A 126 -0.09 -15.58 -3.74
CA LEU A 126 -0.54 -14.94 -2.51
C LEU A 126 -0.27 -13.45 -2.56
N LEU A 127 -1.28 -12.65 -2.19
CA LEU A 127 -1.18 -11.19 -2.03
C LEU A 127 -1.44 -10.81 -0.57
N TYR A 128 -0.49 -10.13 0.04
CA TYR A 128 -0.67 -9.43 1.31
C TYR A 128 -0.93 -7.95 1.01
N TYR A 129 -2.20 -7.54 1.18
CA TYR A 129 -2.66 -6.18 0.93
C TYR A 129 -2.58 -5.36 2.22
N PRO A 130 -1.66 -4.37 2.32
CA PRO A 130 -1.24 -3.83 3.62
C PRO A 130 -2.09 -2.69 4.18
N VAL A 131 -2.96 -2.08 3.36
CA VAL A 131 -3.65 -0.84 3.73
C VAL A 131 -5.16 -1.02 3.88
N GLN A 132 -5.84 0.01 4.37
CA GLN A 132 -7.30 0.04 4.50
C GLN A 132 -8.00 -0.14 3.14
N TYR A 133 -9.22 -0.61 3.19
CA TYR A 133 -10.03 -0.83 1.99
C TYR A 133 -11.53 -0.71 2.31
N GLU A 134 -12.36 -0.72 1.28
CA GLU A 134 -13.82 -0.58 1.41
C GLU A 134 -14.55 -1.79 2.04
N GLY A 135 -13.86 -2.90 2.27
CA GLY A 135 -14.50 -4.16 2.61
C GLY A 135 -15.24 -4.75 1.40
N GLU A 136 -16.30 -5.51 1.66
CA GLU A 136 -17.21 -6.11 0.63
C GLU A 136 -16.48 -6.98 -0.42
N GLU A 137 -15.31 -7.53 -0.06
CA GLU A 137 -14.50 -8.40 -0.91
C GLU A 137 -13.89 -9.54 -0.08
N LEU A 138 -13.96 -10.74 -0.60
CA LEU A 138 -13.31 -11.93 -0.04
C LEU A 138 -12.68 -12.72 -1.19
N GLU A 139 -11.34 -12.84 -1.16
CA GLU A 139 -10.60 -13.70 -2.08
C GLU A 139 -9.60 -14.56 -1.28
N LYS A 140 -9.65 -15.87 -1.47
CA LYS A 140 -8.81 -16.84 -0.73
C LYS A 140 -7.30 -16.63 -0.91
N ASN A 141 -6.90 -15.98 -1.99
CA ASN A 141 -5.52 -15.69 -2.32
C ASN A 141 -5.02 -14.34 -1.78
N VAL A 142 -5.87 -13.60 -1.03
CA VAL A 142 -5.55 -12.26 -0.52
C VAL A 142 -5.70 -12.20 0.98
N PHE A 143 -4.66 -11.68 1.64
CA PHE A 143 -4.69 -11.34 3.07
C PHE A 143 -4.90 -9.83 3.20
N TYR A 144 -6.10 -9.45 3.64
CA TYR A 144 -6.47 -8.06 3.90
C TYR A 144 -6.02 -7.69 5.31
N THR A 145 -4.92 -6.97 5.44
CA THR A 145 -4.32 -6.65 6.75
C THR A 145 -4.64 -5.25 7.25
N GLY A 146 -5.25 -4.41 6.40
CA GLY A 146 -5.71 -3.08 6.73
C GLY A 146 -7.17 -3.03 7.22
N ALA A 147 -7.57 -1.87 7.73
CA ALA A 147 -8.88 -1.63 8.30
C ALA A 147 -10.00 -1.60 7.24
N ALA A 148 -11.14 -2.18 7.57
CA ALA A 148 -12.40 -1.97 6.85
C ALA A 148 -13.16 -0.76 7.44
N PRO A 149 -14.21 -0.23 6.76
CA PRO A 149 -14.90 0.99 7.18
C PRO A 149 -15.47 0.95 8.61
N ASN A 150 -15.90 -0.22 9.08
CA ASN A 150 -16.39 -0.39 10.46
C ASN A 150 -15.27 -0.30 11.51
N GLN A 151 -14.01 -0.42 11.11
CA GLN A 151 -12.84 -0.35 11.98
C GLN A 151 -12.17 1.04 11.95
N GLN A 152 -12.41 1.83 10.91
CA GLN A 152 -11.76 3.14 10.70
C GLN A 152 -12.77 4.25 10.43
N ALA A 153 -13.47 4.21 9.29
CA ALA A 153 -14.27 5.32 8.80
C ALA A 153 -15.49 5.60 9.68
N ILE A 154 -16.23 4.58 10.06
CA ILE A 154 -17.43 4.72 10.92
C ILE A 154 -17.06 5.26 12.30
N PRO A 155 -16.09 4.70 13.06
CA PRO A 155 -15.69 5.23 14.35
C PRO A 155 -15.20 6.69 14.30
N ALA A 156 -14.45 7.06 13.24
CA ALA A 156 -13.98 8.42 13.07
C ALA A 156 -15.13 9.42 12.83
N VAL A 157 -16.10 9.06 12.01
CA VAL A 157 -17.30 9.90 11.79
C VAL A 157 -18.14 9.99 13.07
N GLU A 158 -18.30 8.89 13.80
CA GLU A 158 -19.00 8.89 15.10
C GLU A 158 -18.31 9.80 16.11
N TYR A 159 -16.97 9.80 16.18
CA TYR A 159 -16.22 10.73 17.00
C TYR A 159 -16.49 12.18 16.59
N LEU A 160 -16.45 12.53 15.29
CA LEU A 160 -16.74 13.88 14.81
C LEU A 160 -18.17 14.35 15.17
N MET A 161 -19.13 13.44 15.29
CA MET A 161 -20.50 13.73 15.73
C MET A 161 -20.59 13.98 17.23
N SER A 162 -19.63 13.46 18.02
CA SER A 162 -19.59 13.64 19.48
C SER A 162 -19.26 15.10 19.86
N LYS A 163 -19.52 15.44 21.14
CA LYS A 163 -19.16 16.76 21.68
C LYS A 163 -17.67 17.04 21.59
N ASP A 164 -16.85 16.03 21.88
CA ASP A 164 -15.39 16.15 21.92
C ASP A 164 -14.79 16.20 20.50
N GLY A 165 -15.46 15.59 19.52
CA GLY A 165 -15.10 15.64 18.10
C GLY A 165 -15.64 16.86 17.33
N GLY A 166 -16.27 17.82 18.04
CA GLY A 166 -16.76 19.08 17.44
C GLY A 166 -18.27 19.12 17.19
N ALA A 167 -19.00 18.04 17.48
CA ALA A 167 -20.45 17.92 17.32
C ALA A 167 -20.93 18.25 15.88
N ALA A 168 -20.23 17.71 14.88
CA ALA A 168 -20.58 17.86 13.47
C ALA A 168 -22.01 17.35 13.20
N LYS A 169 -22.74 18.11 12.40
CA LYS A 169 -24.11 17.80 11.94
C LYS A 169 -24.20 17.68 10.43
N ARG A 170 -23.21 18.21 9.73
CA ARG A 170 -23.12 18.26 8.28
C ARG A 170 -21.80 17.62 7.84
N PHE A 171 -21.82 16.88 6.73
CA PHE A 171 -20.68 16.10 6.27
C PHE A 171 -20.40 16.31 4.79
N VAL A 172 -19.16 16.62 4.45
CA VAL A 172 -18.68 16.58 3.08
C VAL A 172 -17.87 15.31 2.92
N LEU A 173 -18.32 14.41 2.06
CA LEU A 173 -17.64 13.17 1.69
C LEU A 173 -16.89 13.43 0.39
N LEU A 174 -15.59 13.71 0.48
CA LEU A 174 -14.75 14.08 -0.66
C LEU A 174 -13.74 12.98 -0.94
N GLY A 175 -13.72 12.44 -2.15
CA GLY A 175 -12.81 11.36 -2.51
C GLY A 175 -12.29 11.39 -3.94
N THR A 176 -11.24 10.62 -4.18
CA THR A 176 -10.82 10.29 -5.53
C THR A 176 -11.87 9.40 -6.20
N ASP A 177 -12.13 9.59 -7.49
CA ASP A 177 -13.22 8.92 -8.19
C ASP A 177 -12.87 7.48 -8.59
N TYR A 178 -12.96 6.54 -7.65
CA TYR A 178 -12.82 5.11 -7.90
C TYR A 178 -13.51 4.28 -6.80
N VAL A 179 -13.40 2.95 -6.85
CA VAL A 179 -14.18 2.01 -6.04
C VAL A 179 -14.09 2.27 -4.53
N TYR A 180 -12.89 2.52 -3.97
CA TYR A 180 -12.73 2.69 -2.52
C TYR A 180 -13.49 3.91 -1.96
N PRO A 181 -13.30 5.15 -2.47
CA PRO A 181 -14.06 6.31 -1.99
C PRO A 181 -15.57 6.16 -2.24
N ARG A 182 -15.96 5.67 -3.40
CA ARG A 182 -17.38 5.53 -3.72
C ARG A 182 -18.09 4.52 -2.81
N THR A 183 -17.48 3.38 -2.55
CA THR A 183 -18.06 2.37 -1.64
C THR A 183 -18.01 2.84 -0.19
N THR A 184 -16.89 3.43 0.25
CA THR A 184 -16.78 4.00 1.61
C THR A 184 -17.81 5.10 1.84
N ASN A 185 -18.01 6.02 0.89
CA ASN A 185 -19.00 7.07 1.00
C ASN A 185 -20.43 6.53 1.04
N LYS A 186 -20.75 5.48 0.26
CA LYS A 186 -22.04 4.77 0.33
C LYS A 186 -22.27 4.20 1.74
N ILE A 187 -21.27 3.57 2.33
CA ILE A 187 -21.34 3.03 3.70
C ILE A 187 -21.52 4.16 4.71
N LEU A 188 -20.73 5.24 4.59
CA LEU A 188 -20.83 6.39 5.49
C LEU A 188 -22.17 7.12 5.35
N ARG A 189 -22.73 7.26 4.16
CA ARG A 189 -24.06 7.82 3.96
C ARG A 189 -25.13 7.00 4.68
N ALA A 190 -25.10 5.67 4.53
CA ALA A 190 -26.01 4.77 5.24
C ALA A 190 -25.87 4.89 6.77
N PHE A 191 -24.63 4.98 7.26
CA PHE A 191 -24.35 5.19 8.67
C PHE A 191 -24.90 6.55 9.15
N LEU A 192 -24.64 7.64 8.43
CA LEU A 192 -25.14 9.00 8.76
C LEU A 192 -26.67 9.04 8.80
N HIS A 193 -27.34 8.41 7.83
CA HIS A 193 -28.81 8.29 7.85
C HIS A 193 -29.30 7.53 9.08
N SER A 194 -28.61 6.45 9.50
CA SER A 194 -28.98 5.69 10.71
C SER A 194 -28.85 6.53 12.00
N LYS A 195 -28.03 7.60 11.96
CA LYS A 195 -27.88 8.59 13.04
C LYS A 195 -28.81 9.81 12.88
N GLY A 196 -29.71 9.81 11.89
CA GLY A 196 -30.70 10.87 11.66
C GLY A 196 -30.19 12.07 10.86
N VAL A 197 -28.98 11.98 10.25
CA VAL A 197 -28.47 13.02 9.33
C VAL A 197 -29.23 12.93 8.02
N LYS A 198 -29.75 14.05 7.52
CA LYS A 198 -30.54 14.10 6.30
C LYS A 198 -29.66 14.30 5.06
N ASP A 199 -30.21 14.02 3.86
CA ASP A 199 -29.49 14.20 2.60
C ASP A 199 -29.01 15.63 2.36
N GLU A 200 -29.75 16.63 2.80
CA GLU A 200 -29.40 18.04 2.70
C GLU A 200 -28.14 18.42 3.53
N ASP A 201 -27.79 17.57 4.49
CA ASP A 201 -26.63 17.72 5.37
C ASP A 201 -25.46 16.80 4.98
N ILE A 202 -25.57 16.12 3.83
CA ILE A 202 -24.51 15.28 3.28
C ILE A 202 -24.20 15.74 1.86
N LYS A 203 -22.94 16.16 1.62
CA LYS A 203 -22.45 16.54 0.29
C LYS A 203 -21.38 15.58 -0.16
N GLU A 204 -21.58 14.92 -1.31
CA GLU A 204 -20.56 14.06 -1.92
C GLU A 204 -19.87 14.78 -3.08
N LEU A 205 -18.53 14.69 -3.12
CA LEU A 205 -17.68 15.28 -4.15
C LEU A 205 -16.59 14.28 -4.54
N TYR A 206 -16.27 14.23 -5.83
CA TYR A 206 -15.27 13.34 -6.36
C TYR A 206 -14.36 14.04 -7.35
N THR A 207 -13.07 13.66 -7.35
CA THR A 207 -12.05 14.16 -8.28
C THR A 207 -11.29 13.00 -8.93
N PRO A 208 -10.79 13.16 -10.15
CA PRO A 208 -9.92 12.14 -10.74
C PRO A 208 -8.58 12.03 -9.97
N PHE A 209 -7.85 10.93 -10.18
CA PHE A 209 -6.44 10.84 -9.74
C PHE A 209 -5.61 11.96 -10.37
N GLY A 210 -4.66 12.54 -9.61
CA GLY A 210 -3.81 13.63 -10.08
C GLY A 210 -4.51 14.98 -10.20
N HIS A 211 -5.73 15.13 -9.64
CA HIS A 211 -6.43 16.41 -9.63
C HIS A 211 -5.66 17.47 -8.84
N ALA A 212 -5.51 18.65 -9.42
CA ALA A 212 -4.69 19.73 -8.85
C ALA A 212 -5.45 21.06 -8.58
N ASP A 213 -6.64 21.26 -9.18
CA ASP A 213 -7.42 22.49 -9.01
C ASP A 213 -8.59 22.28 -8.04
N TYR A 214 -8.37 22.63 -6.78
CA TYR A 214 -9.38 22.48 -5.73
C TYR A 214 -10.16 23.76 -5.40
N GLN A 215 -9.98 24.86 -6.13
CA GLN A 215 -10.61 26.16 -5.84
C GLN A 215 -12.14 26.03 -5.73
N THR A 216 -12.78 25.46 -6.74
CA THR A 216 -14.24 25.28 -6.76
C THR A 216 -14.72 24.36 -5.63
N ILE A 217 -14.01 23.25 -5.41
CA ILE A 217 -14.35 22.27 -4.36
C ILE A 217 -14.25 22.91 -2.98
N VAL A 218 -13.17 23.64 -2.71
CA VAL A 218 -12.97 24.31 -1.41
C VAL A 218 -13.97 25.47 -1.22
N ALA A 219 -14.28 26.23 -2.26
CA ALA A 219 -15.35 27.23 -2.22
C ALA A 219 -16.72 26.59 -1.89
N ASP A 220 -17.00 25.44 -2.47
CA ASP A 220 -18.20 24.65 -2.20
C ASP A 220 -18.25 24.12 -0.76
N ILE A 221 -17.12 23.64 -0.22
CA ILE A 221 -17.00 23.22 1.18
C ILE A 221 -17.29 24.42 2.09
N LYS A 222 -16.68 25.58 1.82
CA LYS A 222 -16.87 26.81 2.58
C LYS A 222 -18.33 27.27 2.57
N LYS A 223 -18.97 27.26 1.42
CA LYS A 223 -20.39 27.59 1.28
C LYS A 223 -21.27 26.61 2.05
N PHE A 224 -21.01 25.32 1.94
CA PHE A 224 -21.77 24.27 2.62
C PHE A 224 -21.60 24.39 4.15
N SER A 225 -20.40 24.68 4.64
CA SER A 225 -20.10 24.82 6.08
C SER A 225 -20.75 26.05 6.73
N ALA A 226 -21.14 27.05 5.95
CA ALA A 226 -21.90 28.21 6.48
C ALA A 226 -23.28 27.80 7.02
N GLY A 227 -23.81 26.65 6.63
CA GLY A 227 -25.10 26.12 7.11
C GLY A 227 -25.07 25.45 8.47
N GLY A 228 -23.87 25.26 9.09
CA GLY A 228 -23.77 24.64 10.41
C GLY A 228 -22.44 23.88 10.63
N LYS A 229 -22.32 23.27 11.79
CA LYS A 229 -21.12 22.48 12.16
C LYS A 229 -20.86 21.35 11.16
N THR A 230 -19.82 21.52 10.36
CA THR A 230 -19.49 20.66 9.23
C THR A 230 -18.14 19.99 9.44
N ALA A 231 -18.03 18.72 9.08
CA ALA A 231 -16.75 18.00 8.95
C ALA A 231 -16.55 17.51 7.51
N VAL A 232 -15.30 17.46 7.07
CA VAL A 232 -14.92 16.88 5.77
C VAL A 232 -14.28 15.52 6.02
N ILE A 233 -14.81 14.52 5.35
CA ILE A 233 -14.24 13.18 5.29
C ILE A 233 -13.53 13.04 3.97
N SER A 234 -12.19 12.96 4.02
CA SER A 234 -11.34 12.89 2.84
C SER A 234 -10.87 11.47 2.58
N THR A 235 -11.17 10.99 1.38
CA THR A 235 -10.62 9.77 0.77
C THR A 235 -9.90 10.11 -0.54
N ILE A 236 -9.28 11.31 -0.59
CA ILE A 236 -8.38 11.72 -1.68
C ILE A 236 -7.11 10.91 -1.56
N ASN A 237 -6.61 10.41 -2.70
CA ASN A 237 -5.40 9.59 -2.75
C ASN A 237 -4.24 10.30 -3.46
N GLY A 238 -3.02 10.00 -2.96
CA GLY A 238 -1.79 10.37 -3.62
C GLY A 238 -1.50 11.87 -3.62
N ASP A 239 -0.81 12.32 -4.65
CA ASP A 239 -0.31 13.69 -4.81
C ASP A 239 -1.40 14.77 -4.83
N SER A 240 -2.64 14.42 -5.15
CA SER A 240 -3.82 15.33 -5.09
C SER A 240 -4.10 15.88 -3.69
N ASN A 241 -3.59 15.25 -2.63
CA ASN A 241 -3.70 15.77 -1.27
C ASN A 241 -2.96 17.11 -1.09
N VAL A 242 -1.81 17.28 -1.73
CA VAL A 242 -0.99 18.50 -1.61
C VAL A 242 -1.76 19.76 -2.03
N PRO A 243 -2.30 19.86 -3.26
CA PRO A 243 -3.08 21.03 -3.67
C PRO A 243 -4.40 21.17 -2.89
N PHE A 244 -5.03 20.08 -2.47
CA PHE A 244 -6.24 20.15 -1.64
C PHE A 244 -6.00 20.87 -0.31
N TYR A 245 -5.03 20.43 0.47
CA TYR A 245 -4.72 21.05 1.77
C TYR A 245 -4.17 22.47 1.62
N LYS A 246 -3.38 22.73 0.57
CA LYS A 246 -2.93 24.08 0.25
C LYS A 246 -4.11 25.02 0.01
N GLU A 247 -5.10 24.59 -0.76
CA GLU A 247 -6.27 25.42 -1.08
C GLU A 247 -7.18 25.61 0.14
N LEU A 248 -7.34 24.61 1.01
CA LEU A 248 -8.03 24.79 2.30
C LEU A 248 -7.40 25.91 3.12
N GLY A 249 -6.06 25.94 3.19
CA GLY A 249 -5.30 26.99 3.87
C GLY A 249 -5.51 28.36 3.21
N ASN A 250 -5.44 28.45 1.87
CA ASN A 250 -5.67 29.68 1.10
C ASN A 250 -7.07 30.25 1.34
N ALA A 251 -8.08 29.37 1.43
CA ALA A 251 -9.47 29.78 1.69
C ALA A 251 -9.73 30.20 3.15
N GLY A 252 -8.72 30.05 4.04
CA GLY A 252 -8.82 30.38 5.46
C GLY A 252 -9.70 29.41 6.26
N LEU A 253 -9.94 28.20 5.76
CA LEU A 253 -10.66 27.16 6.48
C LEU A 253 -9.74 26.53 7.54
N LYS A 254 -10.08 26.73 8.81
CA LYS A 254 -9.31 26.19 9.94
C LYS A 254 -9.92 24.88 10.42
N ALA A 255 -9.07 23.98 10.90
CA ALA A 255 -9.50 22.69 11.47
C ALA A 255 -10.46 22.84 12.67
N THR A 256 -10.39 23.98 13.40
CA THR A 256 -11.33 24.31 14.47
C THR A 256 -12.74 24.60 13.98
N ASP A 257 -12.88 25.05 12.74
CA ASP A 257 -14.16 25.49 12.16
C ASP A 257 -14.75 24.38 11.26
N VAL A 258 -13.90 23.78 10.43
CA VAL A 258 -14.24 22.70 9.51
C VAL A 258 -13.15 21.62 9.60
N PRO A 259 -13.23 20.68 10.55
CA PRO A 259 -12.26 19.61 10.66
C PRO A 259 -12.27 18.73 9.42
N VAL A 260 -11.08 18.34 8.98
CA VAL A 260 -10.88 17.37 7.90
C VAL A 260 -10.24 16.11 8.48
N VAL A 261 -10.88 14.97 8.28
CA VAL A 261 -10.31 13.66 8.60
C VAL A 261 -9.99 12.94 7.29
N ALA A 262 -8.73 12.56 7.12
CA ALA A 262 -8.26 11.80 5.97
C ALA A 262 -8.13 10.32 6.31
N PHE A 263 -8.63 9.45 5.43
CA PHE A 263 -8.45 8.00 5.50
C PHE A 263 -7.45 7.50 4.45
N SER A 264 -7.05 8.36 3.54
CA SER A 264 -6.04 8.09 2.52
C SER A 264 -5.13 9.30 2.33
N VAL A 265 -3.87 9.06 2.03
CA VAL A 265 -2.88 10.12 1.77
C VAL A 265 -2.10 9.80 0.50
#